data_36a636bd2ca801418f474e2bb13cd7a3
#
_entry.id   36a636bd2ca801418f474e2bb13cd7a3
#
_cell.length_a   1.000
_cell.length_b   1.000
_cell.length_c   1.000
_cell.angle_alpha   90.00
_cell.angle_beta   90.00
_cell.angle_gamma   90.00
#
_symmetry.space_group_name_H-M   'P 1'
#
loop_
_entity.id
_entity.type
_entity.pdbx_description
1 polymer ?
#
loop_
_entity_poly.entity_id
_entity_poly.type
_entity_poly.pdbx_seq_one_letter_code
_entity_poly.pdbx_strand_id
1 'polypeptide(L)'
;MNWNWQIIIDSIPKLLQGSIITIELVVLSGLLGFMLAVPLALARLSKKPWVQALPFAYIFFFRGTPLLVQIFLIYYGLSQFKWVTESVLWKSGVLASPFWCAIIAFTLNTAAYTAEIIRGAIKSIPKGENEAADAIGMSYSQKLRRIIFPRAFGIMLPAYGNEVIFMLKGSALASTITLMDITGVATTIMSKTYTVFELFFASGVIYLLLSWLLIGMFRLAEKRINRHLSYQPVSNGGVTA
;
A
#
# COMPACT_ATOMS: atom_id res chain seq x y z
N MET A 1 36.72 -13.03 -4.79
CA MET A 1 35.44 -12.96 -5.49
C MET A 1 35.61 -11.91 -6.58
N ASN A 2 35.60 -12.27 -7.85
CA ASN A 2 35.76 -11.31 -8.95
C ASN A 2 34.37 -10.81 -9.30
N TRP A 3 34.15 -9.49 -9.10
CA TRP A 3 32.92 -8.81 -9.43
C TRP A 3 32.66 -8.81 -10.94
N ASN A 4 31.48 -9.27 -11.37
CA ASN A 4 31.16 -9.39 -12.78
C ASN A 4 30.18 -8.30 -13.24
N TRP A 5 30.72 -7.18 -13.72
CA TRP A 5 29.93 -6.06 -14.25
C TRP A 5 29.12 -6.43 -15.49
N GLN A 6 29.65 -7.34 -16.32
CA GLN A 6 28.97 -7.71 -17.57
C GLN A 6 27.62 -8.34 -17.30
N ILE A 7 27.51 -9.22 -16.28
CA ILE A 7 26.24 -9.86 -15.97
C ILE A 7 25.19 -8.86 -15.46
N ILE A 8 25.61 -7.80 -14.76
CA ILE A 8 24.71 -6.73 -14.35
C ILE A 8 24.15 -6.03 -15.59
N ILE A 9 25.02 -5.62 -16.51
CA ILE A 9 24.64 -4.90 -17.74
C ILE A 9 23.67 -5.75 -18.58
N ASP A 10 24.00 -7.02 -18.78
CA ASP A 10 23.19 -7.96 -19.57
C ASP A 10 21.83 -8.27 -18.91
N SER A 11 21.74 -8.12 -17.58
CA SER A 11 20.52 -8.38 -16.82
C SER A 11 19.59 -7.17 -16.70
N ILE A 12 20.10 -5.92 -16.86
CA ILE A 12 19.30 -4.69 -16.72
C ILE A 12 18.01 -4.72 -17.55
N PRO A 13 18.01 -5.10 -18.86
CA PRO A 13 16.78 -5.08 -19.64
C PRO A 13 15.70 -6.01 -19.08
N LYS A 14 16.09 -7.20 -18.58
CA LYS A 14 15.17 -8.16 -17.97
C LYS A 14 14.66 -7.68 -16.61
N LEU A 15 15.51 -7.09 -15.78
CA LEU A 15 15.14 -6.52 -14.50
C LEU A 15 14.18 -5.34 -14.68
N LEU A 16 14.37 -4.53 -15.72
CA LEU A 16 13.45 -3.44 -16.06
C LEU A 16 12.08 -3.99 -16.53
N GLN A 17 12.05 -5.10 -17.27
CA GLN A 17 10.78 -5.78 -17.58
C GLN A 17 10.08 -6.28 -16.30
N GLY A 18 10.83 -6.87 -15.35
CA GLY A 18 10.30 -7.24 -14.05
C GLY A 18 9.74 -6.04 -13.25
N SER A 19 10.31 -4.85 -13.45
CA SER A 19 9.82 -3.61 -12.82
C SER A 19 8.40 -3.25 -13.27
N ILE A 20 7.98 -3.61 -14.47
CA ILE A 20 6.62 -3.38 -14.95
C ILE A 20 5.63 -4.15 -14.09
N ILE A 21 5.89 -5.45 -13.85
CA ILE A 21 5.05 -6.29 -12.99
C ILE A 21 5.02 -5.75 -11.55
N THR A 22 6.17 -5.32 -11.03
CA THR A 22 6.25 -4.67 -9.72
C THR A 22 5.35 -3.42 -9.65
N ILE A 23 5.40 -2.55 -10.66
CA ILE A 23 4.59 -1.32 -10.71
C ILE A 23 3.11 -1.66 -10.86
N GLU A 24 2.76 -2.63 -11.72
CA GLU A 24 1.37 -3.09 -11.87
C GLU A 24 0.80 -3.61 -10.55
N LEU A 25 1.56 -4.46 -9.82
CA LEU A 25 1.17 -4.95 -8.50
C LEU A 25 0.89 -3.78 -7.55
N VAL A 26 1.81 -2.82 -7.45
CA VAL A 26 1.70 -1.68 -6.54
C VAL A 26 0.53 -0.77 -6.91
N VAL A 27 0.37 -0.43 -8.19
CA VAL A 27 -0.68 0.49 -8.64
C VAL A 27 -2.05 -0.15 -8.50
N LEU A 28 -2.25 -1.37 -9.01
CA LEU A 28 -3.54 -2.03 -8.94
C LEU A 28 -3.96 -2.34 -7.51
N SER A 29 -3.06 -2.93 -6.71
CA SER A 29 -3.37 -3.22 -5.31
C SER A 29 -3.54 -1.97 -4.48
N GLY A 30 -2.77 -0.91 -4.74
CA GLY A 30 -2.90 0.38 -4.08
C GLY A 30 -4.25 1.03 -4.34
N LEU A 31 -4.70 1.05 -5.59
CA LEU A 31 -6.00 1.61 -5.97
C LEU A 31 -7.16 0.79 -5.38
N LEU A 32 -7.15 -0.52 -5.56
CA LEU A 32 -8.20 -1.40 -5.03
C LEU A 32 -8.21 -1.39 -3.50
N GLY A 33 -7.02 -1.41 -2.88
CA GLY A 33 -6.85 -1.33 -1.43
C GLY A 33 -7.36 -0.01 -0.87
N PHE A 34 -7.08 1.11 -1.53
CA PHE A 34 -7.62 2.42 -1.15
C PHE A 34 -9.16 2.44 -1.24
N MET A 35 -9.73 1.91 -2.32
CA MET A 35 -11.19 1.83 -2.48
C MET A 35 -11.85 1.00 -1.37
N LEU A 36 -11.23 -0.11 -0.96
CA LEU A 36 -11.70 -0.95 0.13
C LEU A 36 -11.46 -0.30 1.51
N ALA A 37 -10.37 0.45 1.67
CA ALA A 37 -10.01 1.10 2.93
C ALA A 37 -11.00 2.18 3.36
N VAL A 38 -11.58 2.93 2.42
CA VAL A 38 -12.52 4.02 2.74
C VAL A 38 -13.74 3.52 3.52
N PRO A 39 -14.53 2.54 3.01
CA PRO A 39 -15.68 2.03 3.78
C PRO A 39 -15.26 1.37 5.11
N LEU A 40 -14.13 0.67 5.15
CA LEU A 40 -13.59 0.10 6.39
C LEU A 40 -13.29 1.17 7.43
N ALA A 41 -12.62 2.26 7.04
CA ALA A 41 -12.30 3.38 7.91
C ALA A 41 -13.56 4.06 8.45
N LEU A 42 -14.55 4.31 7.58
CA LEU A 42 -15.82 4.92 7.97
C LEU A 42 -16.61 4.03 8.92
N ALA A 43 -16.67 2.73 8.67
CA ALA A 43 -17.30 1.78 9.56
C ALA A 43 -16.61 1.72 10.94
N ARG A 44 -15.27 1.85 10.98
CA ARG A 44 -14.48 1.94 12.23
C ARG A 44 -14.70 3.23 13.02
N LEU A 45 -15.22 4.27 12.40
CA LEU A 45 -15.61 5.54 13.04
C LEU A 45 -17.05 5.54 13.56
N SER A 46 -17.84 4.53 13.23
CA SER A 46 -19.23 4.42 13.70
C SER A 46 -19.31 4.37 15.23
N LYS A 47 -20.36 4.94 15.79
CA LYS A 47 -20.65 4.82 17.25
C LYS A 47 -21.26 3.45 17.62
N LYS A 48 -21.71 2.67 16.63
CA LYS A 48 -22.36 1.37 16.84
C LYS A 48 -21.31 0.25 16.89
N PRO A 49 -21.17 -0.48 18.02
CA PRO A 49 -20.11 -1.48 18.17
C PRO A 49 -20.20 -2.63 17.17
N TRP A 50 -21.42 -3.05 16.80
CA TRP A 50 -21.63 -4.12 15.82
C TRP A 50 -21.19 -3.72 14.40
N VAL A 51 -21.25 -2.42 14.04
CA VAL A 51 -20.71 -1.91 12.76
C VAL A 51 -19.18 -1.90 12.76
N GLN A 52 -18.57 -1.67 13.93
CA GLN A 52 -17.12 -1.66 14.07
C GLN A 52 -16.50 -3.06 14.12
N ALA A 53 -17.25 -4.06 14.59
CA ALA A 53 -16.72 -5.39 14.91
C ALA A 53 -16.05 -6.07 13.72
N LEU A 54 -16.76 -6.14 12.58
CA LEU A 54 -16.24 -6.80 11.37
C LEU A 54 -15.00 -6.08 10.78
N PRO A 55 -15.02 -4.77 10.55
CA PRO A 55 -13.83 -4.04 10.12
C PRO A 55 -12.68 -4.13 11.11
N PHE A 56 -12.96 -4.18 12.42
CA PHE A 56 -11.94 -4.37 13.42
C PHE A 56 -11.25 -5.73 13.29
N ALA A 57 -12.03 -6.81 13.22
CA ALA A 57 -11.51 -8.16 13.05
C ALA A 57 -10.68 -8.30 11.77
N TYR A 58 -11.18 -7.73 10.66
CA TYR A 58 -10.46 -7.68 9.40
C TYR A 58 -9.10 -6.98 9.53
N ILE A 59 -9.09 -5.74 10.04
CA ILE A 59 -7.87 -4.95 10.20
C ILE A 59 -6.90 -5.63 11.17
N PHE A 60 -7.41 -6.19 12.26
CA PHE A 60 -6.61 -6.92 13.24
C PHE A 60 -5.91 -8.13 12.60
N PHE A 61 -6.63 -8.92 11.81
CA PHE A 61 -6.09 -10.08 11.13
C PHE A 61 -5.01 -9.70 10.09
N PHE A 62 -5.33 -8.80 9.16
CA PHE A 62 -4.40 -8.46 8.08
C PHE A 62 -3.16 -7.68 8.54
N ARG A 63 -3.27 -6.88 9.60
CA ARG A 63 -2.11 -6.19 10.19
C ARG A 63 -1.35 -7.05 11.19
N GLY A 64 -1.99 -8.06 11.76
CA GLY A 64 -1.38 -8.97 12.73
C GLY A 64 -0.69 -10.20 12.13
N THR A 65 -0.86 -10.44 10.82
CA THR A 65 -0.28 -11.59 10.13
C THR A 65 0.74 -11.17 9.08
N PRO A 66 1.83 -11.96 8.84
CA PRO A 66 2.82 -11.65 7.81
C PRO A 66 2.21 -11.69 6.40
N LEU A 67 2.55 -10.70 5.58
CA LEU A 67 2.08 -10.62 4.19
C LEU A 67 2.42 -11.89 3.38
N LEU A 68 3.61 -12.47 3.58
CA LEU A 68 4.01 -13.72 2.93
C LEU A 68 3.02 -14.87 3.21
N VAL A 69 2.58 -14.99 4.47
CA VAL A 69 1.60 -16.01 4.86
C VAL A 69 0.25 -15.76 4.17
N GLN A 70 -0.17 -14.51 4.05
CA GLN A 70 -1.41 -14.12 3.34
C GLN A 70 -1.32 -14.49 1.85
N ILE A 71 -0.19 -14.23 1.21
CA ILE A 71 0.05 -14.63 -0.19
C ILE A 71 -0.07 -16.15 -0.34
N PHE A 72 0.56 -16.91 0.55
CA PHE A 72 0.53 -18.38 0.50
C PHE A 72 -0.85 -18.96 0.77
N LEU A 73 -1.60 -18.39 1.72
CA LEU A 73 -2.98 -18.80 1.99
C LEU A 73 -3.89 -18.58 0.78
N ILE A 74 -3.69 -17.47 0.05
CA ILE A 74 -4.49 -17.18 -1.15
C ILE A 74 -4.06 -18.06 -2.31
N TYR A 75 -2.76 -18.17 -2.59
CA TYR A 75 -2.29 -18.88 -3.77
C TYR A 75 -2.34 -20.42 -3.60
N TYR A 76 -1.77 -20.95 -2.53
CA TYR A 76 -1.73 -22.38 -2.27
C TYR A 76 -2.91 -22.88 -1.45
N GLY A 77 -3.44 -22.07 -0.53
CA GLY A 77 -4.49 -22.49 0.38
C GLY A 77 -5.84 -22.60 -0.32
N LEU A 78 -6.24 -21.60 -1.10
CA LEU A 78 -7.54 -21.60 -1.79
C LEU A 78 -7.69 -22.74 -2.79
N SER A 79 -6.61 -23.14 -3.46
CA SER A 79 -6.61 -24.23 -4.42
C SER A 79 -6.95 -25.60 -3.82
N GLN A 80 -6.87 -25.76 -2.50
CA GLN A 80 -7.17 -27.03 -1.82
C GLN A 80 -8.68 -27.27 -1.65
N PHE A 81 -9.51 -26.22 -1.82
CA PHE A 81 -10.96 -26.34 -1.65
C PHE A 81 -11.66 -26.59 -2.99
N LYS A 82 -12.38 -27.69 -3.13
CA LYS A 82 -13.13 -28.04 -4.35
C LYS A 82 -14.10 -26.96 -4.78
N TRP A 83 -14.84 -26.37 -3.83
CA TRP A 83 -15.77 -25.27 -4.12
C TRP A 83 -15.10 -24.03 -4.70
N VAL A 84 -13.79 -23.80 -4.42
CA VAL A 84 -13.00 -22.73 -5.04
C VAL A 84 -12.60 -23.12 -6.46
N THR A 85 -12.04 -24.33 -6.64
CA THR A 85 -11.55 -24.78 -7.95
C THR A 85 -12.66 -25.04 -8.97
N GLU A 86 -13.89 -25.27 -8.50
CA GLU A 86 -15.09 -25.37 -9.34
C GLU A 86 -15.77 -24.01 -9.58
N SER A 87 -15.34 -22.95 -8.87
CA SER A 87 -15.96 -21.62 -8.98
C SER A 87 -15.65 -20.93 -10.33
N VAL A 88 -16.51 -19.97 -10.69
CA VAL A 88 -16.32 -19.14 -11.88
C VAL A 88 -15.00 -18.37 -11.82
N LEU A 89 -14.59 -17.91 -10.64
CA LEU A 89 -13.34 -17.15 -10.45
C LEU A 89 -12.09 -18.01 -10.72
N TRP A 90 -12.15 -19.29 -10.42
CA TRP A 90 -11.06 -20.21 -10.77
C TRP A 90 -11.05 -20.54 -12.27
N LYS A 91 -12.21 -20.87 -12.81
CA LYS A 91 -12.36 -21.22 -14.24
C LYS A 91 -12.05 -20.03 -15.16
N SER A 92 -12.27 -18.80 -14.73
CA SER A 92 -11.87 -17.59 -15.46
C SER A 92 -10.37 -17.27 -15.35
N GLY A 93 -9.60 -18.06 -14.58
CA GLY A 93 -8.17 -17.86 -14.39
C GLY A 93 -7.79 -16.84 -13.32
N VAL A 94 -8.73 -16.14 -12.69
CA VAL A 94 -8.42 -15.12 -11.68
C VAL A 94 -7.76 -15.76 -10.46
N LEU A 95 -8.36 -16.76 -9.84
CA LEU A 95 -7.79 -17.44 -8.66
C LEU A 95 -6.75 -18.51 -9.02
N ALA A 96 -6.60 -18.88 -10.28
CA ALA A 96 -5.56 -19.78 -10.77
C ALA A 96 -4.27 -19.02 -11.16
N SER A 97 -4.33 -17.71 -11.37
CA SER A 97 -3.19 -16.89 -11.76
C SER A 97 -2.40 -16.39 -10.55
N PRO A 98 -1.07 -16.60 -10.48
CA PRO A 98 -0.23 -16.02 -9.44
C PRO A 98 -0.36 -14.49 -9.35
N PHE A 99 -0.50 -13.82 -10.50
CA PHE A 99 -0.63 -12.36 -10.56
C PHE A 99 -1.89 -11.87 -9.83
N TRP A 100 -3.05 -12.45 -10.11
CA TRP A 100 -4.30 -12.05 -9.45
C TRP A 100 -4.34 -12.47 -7.99
N CYS A 101 -3.76 -13.60 -7.63
CA CYS A 101 -3.61 -14.00 -6.23
C CYS A 101 -2.75 -13.01 -5.45
N ALA A 102 -1.65 -12.53 -6.04
CA ALA A 102 -0.83 -11.47 -5.47
C ALA A 102 -1.64 -10.16 -5.33
N ILE A 103 -2.33 -9.71 -6.39
CA ILE A 103 -3.19 -8.52 -6.34
C ILE A 103 -4.19 -8.60 -5.20
N ILE A 104 -4.87 -9.74 -5.03
CA ILE A 104 -5.84 -9.93 -3.94
C ILE A 104 -5.14 -9.83 -2.57
N ALA A 105 -4.02 -10.54 -2.37
CA ALA A 105 -3.28 -10.50 -1.11
C ALA A 105 -2.83 -9.08 -0.74
N PHE A 106 -2.19 -8.38 -1.68
CA PHE A 106 -1.72 -7.02 -1.48
C PHE A 106 -2.89 -6.04 -1.27
N THR A 107 -3.98 -6.18 -2.03
CA THR A 107 -5.19 -5.37 -1.86
C THR A 107 -5.77 -5.49 -0.46
N LEU A 108 -5.96 -6.72 0.02
CA LEU A 108 -6.50 -6.98 1.35
C LEU A 108 -5.55 -6.49 2.45
N ASN A 109 -4.24 -6.68 2.27
CA ASN A 109 -3.25 -6.21 3.24
C ASN A 109 -3.21 -4.68 3.31
N THR A 110 -2.97 -4.00 2.18
CA THR A 110 -2.86 -2.54 2.17
C THR A 110 -4.18 -1.84 2.53
N ALA A 111 -5.35 -2.45 2.24
CA ALA A 111 -6.64 -1.91 2.67
C ALA A 111 -6.74 -1.81 4.19
N ALA A 112 -6.20 -2.79 4.93
CA ALA A 112 -6.21 -2.79 6.39
C ALA A 112 -5.32 -1.67 6.97
N TYR A 113 -4.13 -1.47 6.42
CA TYR A 113 -3.23 -0.38 6.83
C TYR A 113 -3.79 0.99 6.45
N THR A 114 -4.24 1.14 5.21
CA THR A 114 -4.81 2.39 4.69
C THR A 114 -6.09 2.78 5.43
N ALA A 115 -6.93 1.82 5.82
CA ALA A 115 -8.13 2.11 6.62
C ALA A 115 -7.79 2.76 7.97
N GLU A 116 -6.75 2.29 8.65
CA GLU A 116 -6.30 2.89 9.91
C GLU A 116 -5.62 4.25 9.70
N ILE A 117 -4.89 4.44 8.59
CA ILE A 117 -4.33 5.75 8.20
C ILE A 117 -5.47 6.76 7.99
N ILE A 118 -6.51 6.42 7.22
CA ILE A 118 -7.68 7.27 7.00
C ILE A 118 -8.39 7.56 8.33
N ARG A 119 -8.64 6.52 9.14
CA ARG A 119 -9.29 6.67 10.45
C ARG A 119 -8.49 7.59 11.38
N GLY A 120 -7.16 7.43 11.42
CA GLY A 120 -6.27 8.28 12.19
C GLY A 120 -6.33 9.74 11.74
N ALA A 121 -6.27 9.97 10.42
CA ALA A 121 -6.35 11.31 9.83
C ALA A 121 -7.68 12.01 10.15
N ILE A 122 -8.81 11.30 10.05
CA ILE A 122 -10.13 11.87 10.42
C ILE A 122 -10.18 12.21 11.90
N LYS A 123 -9.62 11.37 12.78
CA LYS A 123 -9.61 11.61 14.24
C LYS A 123 -8.69 12.75 14.66
N SER A 124 -7.68 13.06 13.88
CA SER A 124 -6.73 14.15 14.18
C SER A 124 -7.24 15.53 13.79
N ILE A 125 -8.40 15.64 13.11
CA ILE A 125 -9.02 16.90 12.78
C ILE A 125 -9.48 17.59 14.07
N PRO A 126 -9.10 18.87 14.33
CA PRO A 126 -9.49 19.60 15.52
C PRO A 126 -11.01 19.65 15.70
N LYS A 127 -11.49 19.43 16.93
CA LYS A 127 -12.93 19.45 17.25
C LYS A 127 -13.58 20.79 16.87
N GLY A 128 -12.87 21.90 17.07
CA GLY A 128 -13.35 23.24 16.74
C GLY A 128 -13.74 23.42 15.26
N GLU A 129 -13.09 22.73 14.31
CA GLU A 129 -13.49 22.75 12.89
C GLU A 129 -14.88 22.10 12.71
N ASN A 130 -15.17 21.04 13.44
CA ASN A 130 -16.47 20.39 13.42
C ASN A 130 -17.55 21.24 14.10
N GLU A 131 -17.23 21.86 15.23
CA GLU A 131 -18.13 22.72 16.00
C GLU A 131 -18.47 24.00 15.22
N ALA A 132 -17.48 24.61 14.55
CA ALA A 132 -17.70 25.76 13.67
C ALA A 132 -18.64 25.42 12.49
N ALA A 133 -18.47 24.22 11.90
CA ALA A 133 -19.36 23.76 10.84
C ALA A 133 -20.80 23.54 11.33
N ASP A 134 -20.96 23.03 12.56
CA ASP A 134 -22.27 22.86 13.19
C ASP A 134 -22.91 24.23 13.50
N ALA A 135 -22.13 25.22 13.97
CA ALA A 135 -22.61 26.55 14.28
C ALA A 135 -23.17 27.32 13.05
N ILE A 136 -22.60 27.07 11.86
CA ILE A 136 -23.12 27.63 10.60
C ILE A 136 -24.20 26.77 9.93
N GLY A 137 -24.73 25.75 10.63
CA GLY A 137 -25.84 24.92 10.17
C GLY A 137 -25.49 23.91 9.07
N MET A 138 -24.24 23.52 8.92
CA MET A 138 -23.87 22.47 7.94
C MET A 138 -24.48 21.12 8.28
N SER A 139 -25.14 20.49 7.30
CA SER A 139 -25.56 19.10 7.43
C SER A 139 -24.33 18.16 7.53
N TYR A 140 -24.53 16.97 8.12
CA TYR A 140 -23.44 15.98 8.25
C TYR A 140 -22.75 15.66 6.92
N SER A 141 -23.51 15.51 5.84
CA SER A 141 -22.97 15.24 4.50
C SER A 141 -22.14 16.43 3.95
N GLN A 142 -22.60 17.66 4.18
CA GLN A 142 -21.85 18.87 3.78
C GLN A 142 -20.55 18.99 4.56
N LYS A 143 -20.58 18.75 5.87
CA LYS A 143 -19.42 18.75 6.75
C LYS A 143 -18.41 17.70 6.32
N LEU A 144 -18.87 16.49 6.01
CA LEU A 144 -18.02 15.38 5.57
C LEU A 144 -17.31 15.72 4.24
N ARG A 145 -18.05 16.23 3.27
CA ARG A 145 -17.55 16.49 1.91
C ARG A 145 -16.70 17.76 1.81
N ARG A 146 -17.05 18.82 2.55
CA ARG A 146 -16.40 20.13 2.42
C ARG A 146 -15.28 20.39 3.42
N ILE A 147 -15.30 19.72 4.57
CA ILE A 147 -14.33 19.93 5.65
C ILE A 147 -13.54 18.65 5.94
N ILE A 148 -14.24 17.59 6.35
CA ILE A 148 -13.57 16.40 6.90
C ILE A 148 -12.74 15.68 5.85
N PHE A 149 -13.30 15.34 4.68
CA PHE A 149 -12.57 14.62 3.65
C PHE A 149 -11.39 15.38 3.08
N PRO A 150 -11.50 16.66 2.65
CA PRO A 150 -10.37 17.42 2.14
C PRO A 150 -9.25 17.56 3.18
N ARG A 151 -9.63 17.80 4.44
CA ARG A 151 -8.69 17.94 5.54
C ARG A 151 -7.99 16.62 5.85
N ALA A 152 -8.77 15.54 6.00
CA ALA A 152 -8.25 14.20 6.25
C ALA A 152 -7.31 13.74 5.12
N PHE A 153 -7.64 14.07 3.85
CA PHE A 153 -6.80 13.71 2.71
C PHE A 153 -5.42 14.36 2.79
N GLY A 154 -5.34 15.64 3.15
CA GLY A 154 -4.06 16.31 3.36
C GLY A 154 -3.23 15.69 4.50
N ILE A 155 -3.89 15.32 5.61
CA ILE A 155 -3.24 14.74 6.79
C ILE A 155 -2.76 13.30 6.52
N MET A 156 -3.55 12.49 5.80
CA MET A 156 -3.22 11.09 5.55
C MET A 156 -2.12 10.89 4.50
N LEU A 157 -1.95 11.85 3.59
CA LEU A 157 -1.12 11.69 2.39
C LEU A 157 0.34 11.27 2.68
N PRO A 158 1.06 11.84 3.66
CA PRO A 158 2.41 11.38 4.00
C PRO A 158 2.45 9.93 4.49
N ALA A 159 1.50 9.54 5.35
CA ALA A 159 1.40 8.18 5.87
C ALA A 159 1.01 7.17 4.78
N TYR A 160 0.10 7.55 3.88
CA TYR A 160 -0.27 6.72 2.73
C TYR A 160 0.89 6.56 1.75
N GLY A 161 1.67 7.63 1.51
CA GLY A 161 2.89 7.55 0.70
C GLY A 161 3.89 6.53 1.25
N ASN A 162 4.10 6.50 2.56
CA ASN A 162 4.94 5.50 3.21
C ASN A 162 4.37 4.08 3.05
N GLU A 163 3.04 3.90 3.16
CA GLU A 163 2.39 2.61 2.93
C GLU A 163 2.62 2.09 1.50
N VAL A 164 2.50 2.95 0.49
CA VAL A 164 2.78 2.59 -0.91
C VAL A 164 4.25 2.17 -1.10
N ILE A 165 5.20 2.84 -0.43
CA ILE A 165 6.62 2.47 -0.47
C ILE A 165 6.85 1.12 0.23
N PHE A 166 6.18 0.84 1.34
CA PHE A 166 6.22 -0.48 1.99
C PHE A 166 5.66 -1.57 1.07
N MET A 167 4.56 -1.29 0.38
CA MET A 167 3.97 -2.21 -0.60
C MET A 167 4.91 -2.45 -1.79
N LEU A 168 5.60 -1.41 -2.30
CA LEU A 168 6.62 -1.56 -3.35
C LEU A 168 7.73 -2.52 -2.91
N LYS A 169 8.26 -2.37 -1.69
CA LYS A 169 9.28 -3.28 -1.16
C LYS A 169 8.73 -4.68 -0.87
N GLY A 170 7.49 -4.74 -0.39
CA GLY A 170 6.77 -5.99 -0.14
C GLY A 170 6.45 -6.78 -1.40
N SER A 171 6.38 -6.12 -2.58
CA SER A 171 6.09 -6.80 -3.85
C SER A 171 7.12 -7.88 -4.18
N ALA A 172 8.36 -7.75 -3.68
CA ALA A 172 9.40 -8.78 -3.79
C ALA A 172 8.94 -10.17 -3.29
N LEU A 173 7.98 -10.23 -2.35
CA LEU A 173 7.42 -11.48 -1.87
C LEU A 173 6.59 -12.22 -2.93
N ALA A 174 6.11 -11.53 -3.97
CA ALA A 174 5.35 -12.15 -5.05
C ALA A 174 6.21 -13.10 -5.90
N SER A 175 7.53 -12.93 -5.90
CA SER A 175 8.46 -13.87 -6.53
C SER A 175 8.35 -15.29 -5.97
N THR A 176 7.92 -15.42 -4.71
CA THR A 176 7.78 -16.75 -4.04
C THR A 176 6.62 -17.57 -4.60
N ILE A 177 5.69 -16.96 -5.33
CA ILE A 177 4.60 -17.61 -6.03
C ILE A 177 4.76 -17.51 -7.56
N THR A 178 6.00 -17.61 -8.03
CA THR A 178 6.41 -17.67 -9.45
C THR A 178 6.23 -16.39 -10.27
N LEU A 179 5.94 -15.25 -9.66
CA LEU A 179 5.89 -14.01 -10.39
C LEU A 179 7.27 -13.50 -10.77
N MET A 180 7.39 -13.03 -12.01
CA MET A 180 8.61 -12.46 -12.58
C MET A 180 8.66 -10.94 -12.38
N ASP A 181 8.47 -10.51 -11.12
CA ASP A 181 8.80 -9.16 -10.67
C ASP A 181 10.33 -8.95 -10.67
N ILE A 182 10.82 -7.81 -10.21
CA ILE A 182 12.27 -7.54 -10.14
C ILE A 182 13.01 -8.67 -9.43
N THR A 183 12.50 -9.13 -8.29
CA THR A 183 13.13 -10.18 -7.48
C THR A 183 13.03 -11.54 -8.14
N GLY A 184 11.91 -11.89 -8.76
CA GLY A 184 11.70 -13.14 -9.48
C GLY A 184 12.64 -13.27 -10.68
N VAL A 185 12.82 -12.19 -11.43
CA VAL A 185 13.78 -12.12 -12.53
C VAL A 185 15.22 -12.31 -12.02
N ALA A 186 15.60 -11.58 -10.97
CA ALA A 186 16.93 -11.73 -10.37
C ALA A 186 17.20 -13.15 -9.90
N THR A 187 16.25 -13.77 -9.19
CA THR A 187 16.35 -15.15 -8.71
C THR A 187 16.48 -16.14 -9.86
N THR A 188 15.73 -15.93 -10.96
CA THR A 188 15.78 -16.80 -12.15
C THR A 188 17.13 -16.72 -12.86
N ILE A 189 17.73 -15.53 -12.97
CA ILE A 189 19.06 -15.38 -13.58
C ILE A 189 20.13 -15.94 -12.65
N MET A 190 20.05 -15.65 -11.36
CA MET A 190 20.96 -16.12 -10.32
C MET A 190 21.03 -17.66 -10.29
N SER A 191 19.90 -18.35 -10.40
CA SER A 191 19.87 -19.82 -10.41
C SER A 191 20.64 -20.46 -11.58
N LYS A 192 20.86 -19.71 -12.68
CA LYS A 192 21.60 -20.16 -13.88
C LYS A 192 23.05 -19.72 -13.87
N THR A 193 23.37 -18.60 -13.24
CA THR A 193 24.69 -17.95 -13.33
C THR A 193 25.49 -18.02 -12.05
N TYR A 194 24.84 -18.40 -10.93
CA TYR A 194 25.41 -18.44 -9.57
C TYR A 194 25.97 -17.09 -9.08
N THR A 195 25.56 -15.98 -9.71
CA THR A 195 25.99 -14.61 -9.41
C THR A 195 24.98 -13.93 -8.49
N VAL A 196 24.95 -14.33 -7.23
CA VAL A 196 23.95 -13.89 -6.24
C VAL A 196 24.09 -12.39 -5.94
N PHE A 197 25.32 -11.98 -5.63
CA PHE A 197 25.56 -10.64 -5.10
C PHE A 197 25.29 -9.55 -6.16
N GLU A 198 25.78 -9.77 -7.40
CA GLU A 198 25.63 -8.82 -8.50
C GLU A 198 24.17 -8.57 -8.86
N LEU A 199 23.38 -9.64 -8.93
CA LEU A 199 21.97 -9.54 -9.33
C LEU A 199 21.08 -8.93 -8.26
N PHE A 200 21.28 -9.31 -6.98
CA PHE A 200 20.52 -8.68 -5.89
C PHE A 200 20.97 -7.26 -5.63
N PHE A 201 22.24 -6.92 -5.86
CA PHE A 201 22.69 -5.52 -5.85
C PHE A 201 22.00 -4.71 -6.94
N ALA A 202 21.98 -5.20 -8.19
CA ALA A 202 21.30 -4.51 -9.30
C ALA A 202 19.78 -4.33 -9.01
N SER A 203 19.12 -5.38 -8.50
CA SER A 203 17.72 -5.33 -8.09
C SER A 203 17.49 -4.29 -6.99
N GLY A 204 18.37 -4.27 -5.98
CA GLY A 204 18.33 -3.29 -4.89
C GLY A 204 18.42 -1.85 -5.38
N VAL A 205 19.30 -1.59 -6.36
CA VAL A 205 19.41 -0.27 -7.01
C VAL A 205 18.12 0.11 -7.72
N ILE A 206 17.50 -0.82 -8.46
CA ILE A 206 16.23 -0.56 -9.14
C ILE A 206 15.11 -0.28 -8.13
N TYR A 207 14.96 -1.07 -7.07
CA TYR A 207 14.01 -0.79 -5.99
C TYR A 207 14.24 0.57 -5.31
N LEU A 208 15.51 0.96 -5.13
CA LEU A 208 15.87 2.25 -4.57
C LEU A 208 15.44 3.40 -5.47
N LEU A 209 15.69 3.29 -6.79
CA LEU A 209 15.28 4.29 -7.78
C LEU A 209 13.75 4.42 -7.85
N LEU A 210 13.01 3.31 -7.87
CA LEU A 210 11.55 3.31 -7.84
C LEU A 210 11.01 3.92 -6.54
N SER A 211 11.61 3.58 -5.39
CA SER A 211 11.24 4.16 -4.10
C SER A 211 11.48 5.67 -4.08
N TRP A 212 12.62 6.13 -4.59
CA TRP A 212 12.95 7.55 -4.66
C TRP A 212 11.99 8.32 -5.56
N LEU A 213 11.61 7.74 -6.70
CA LEU A 213 10.62 8.33 -7.61
C LEU A 213 9.25 8.46 -6.92
N LEU A 214 8.79 7.41 -6.23
CA LEU A 214 7.53 7.46 -5.47
C LEU A 214 7.57 8.51 -4.36
N ILE A 215 8.67 8.58 -3.59
CA ILE A 215 8.86 9.61 -2.55
C ILE A 215 8.74 11.01 -3.17
N GLY A 216 9.38 11.23 -4.32
CA GLY A 216 9.30 12.51 -5.05
C GLY A 216 7.87 12.86 -5.45
N MET A 217 7.14 11.89 -6.00
CA MET A 217 5.73 12.07 -6.41
C MET A 217 4.84 12.42 -5.21
N PHE A 218 4.95 11.68 -4.10
CA PHE A 218 4.16 11.96 -2.90
C PHE A 218 4.50 13.30 -2.26
N ARG A 219 5.78 13.69 -2.19
CA ARG A 219 6.21 15.01 -1.71
C ARG A 219 5.65 16.16 -2.57
N LEU A 220 5.60 15.99 -3.89
CA LEU A 220 5.01 16.98 -4.79
C LEU A 220 3.50 17.08 -4.59
N ALA A 221 2.81 15.95 -4.44
CA ALA A 221 1.38 15.91 -4.13
C ALA A 221 1.08 16.57 -2.79
N GLU A 222 1.87 16.27 -1.75
CA GLU A 222 1.76 16.86 -0.42
C GLU A 222 1.92 18.38 -0.45
N LYS A 223 2.95 18.89 -1.13
CA LYS A 223 3.15 20.35 -1.28
C LYS A 223 1.99 21.05 -1.98
N ARG A 224 1.36 20.40 -2.96
CA ARG A 224 0.19 20.97 -3.67
C ARG A 224 -1.05 20.99 -2.80
N ILE A 225 -1.33 19.89 -2.10
CA ILE A 225 -2.55 19.73 -1.31
C ILE A 225 -2.48 20.52 -0.02
N ASN A 226 -1.33 20.48 0.67
CA ASN A 226 -1.13 21.14 1.96
C ASN A 226 -0.66 22.61 1.83
N ARG A 227 -0.67 23.18 0.62
CA ARG A 227 -0.25 24.58 0.38
C ARG A 227 -1.02 25.59 1.24
N HIS A 228 -2.27 25.30 1.60
CA HIS A 228 -3.13 26.12 2.45
C HIS A 228 -3.03 25.78 3.94
N LEU A 229 -2.29 24.71 4.28
CA LEU A 229 -2.11 24.20 5.63
C LEU A 229 -0.70 24.51 6.15
N SER A 230 -0.12 25.68 5.77
CA SER A 230 1.14 26.14 6.31
C SER A 230 1.05 26.21 7.83
N TYR A 231 1.41 25.11 8.50
CA TYR A 231 1.62 25.08 9.93
C TYR A 231 2.79 26.00 10.22
N GLN A 232 2.52 27.21 10.70
CA GLN A 232 3.54 27.98 11.36
C GLN A 232 3.86 27.26 12.66
N PRO A 233 5.08 26.73 12.87
CA PRO A 233 5.44 26.25 14.18
C PRO A 233 5.22 27.42 15.13
N VAL A 234 4.45 27.18 16.20
CA VAL A 234 4.32 28.10 17.30
C VAL A 234 5.76 28.38 17.74
N SER A 235 6.26 29.58 17.46
CA SER A 235 7.52 30.06 18.03
C SER A 235 7.31 29.98 19.52
N ASN A 236 8.04 29.11 20.21
CA ASN A 236 8.14 29.14 21.65
C ASN A 236 8.61 30.55 22.01
N GLY A 237 7.64 31.43 22.25
CA GLY A 237 7.89 32.75 22.79
C GLY A 237 8.67 32.54 24.09
N GLY A 238 9.92 32.99 24.08
CA GLY A 238 10.81 32.87 25.20
C GLY A 238 10.12 33.38 26.46
N VAL A 239 9.99 32.47 27.40
CA VAL A 239 9.89 32.84 28.81
C VAL A 239 11.30 33.27 29.20
N THR A 240 11.57 34.55 29.04
CA THR A 240 12.70 35.18 29.76
C THR A 240 12.21 35.45 31.16
N ALA A 241 12.76 34.71 32.10
CA ALA A 241 12.70 35.01 33.54
C ALA A 241 13.41 36.30 33.85
#